data_284b0792a67430c7b6e2ec73e4a2764d
#
_entry.id   284b0792a67430c7b6e2ec73e4a2764d
#
_cell.length_a   1.000
_cell.length_b   1.000
_cell.length_c   1.000
_cell.angle_alpha   90.00
_cell.angle_beta   90.00
_cell.angle_gamma   90.00
#
_symmetry.space_group_name_H-M   'P 1'
#
loop_
_entity.id
_entity.type
_entity.pdbx_description
1 polymer ?
#
loop_
_entity_poly.entity_id
_entity_poly.type
_entity_poly.pdbx_seq_one_letter_code
_entity_poly.pdbx_strand_id
1 'polypeptide(L)'
;MDFFSILTLVGGLAMFLYGMQVMGDGLEKLSGGKLEKILENLSSNRVKAVLVGAAVTAIIQSSSATTVMVVGFVNSGIMHLSQAVGFIMGANIGTTVTAWILSLAGIESSNFFVRLLNPNSFSPILALIGVVFIVFLHDEKKKDIGNILVGFAVLMFGMNTMSGAVKPLAEVPEFTNILLKFSNPVLGVLAGALLTAVIQSSSASVGILQALCVTGAVRYGAALPIIMGQNIGTCITAMLSSIGATKNAKRAAIVHLYFNIVGTVTFMVVFYVLNGFLHFSFIEEVAGPAGIAVIHSAFNIIATLVLLPFGDMLVKMACATVRDTKEEKVISAEDQEFMILESRFLSNPGIAIEQSKTAARKMAEQSKTALNLSFGLLDDFQEETAFRVEKIEAKVDRYEDELGTYLIKLNQKDLSLEDSHSLSIMLHCIGDFERISDHALSIMKSAKEISEKNARFSDKAVQELHIMEKAVSDIVEKAYSVFANQDLRAAEEIEPLEEVIDELSRELKRRHVNRLRAGECTIEMGFVLSDITTSLERIADHCSNIGVCVTQVHEDLYDTHSHLDTVKNAPGEHFHHELEAARVNYMLP
;
A
#
# COMPACT_ATOMS: atom_id res chain seq x y z
N MET A 1 29.31 -33.97 6.75
CA MET A 1 29.34 -32.94 5.67
C MET A 1 30.75 -32.45 5.51
N ASP A 2 31.25 -32.44 4.29
CA ASP A 2 32.49 -31.72 3.99
C ASP A 2 32.19 -30.22 3.76
N PHE A 3 33.23 -29.43 3.65
CA PHE A 3 33.11 -27.98 3.43
C PHE A 3 32.32 -27.63 2.16
N PHE A 4 32.47 -28.41 1.09
CA PHE A 4 31.77 -28.18 -0.18
C PHE A 4 30.27 -28.48 -0.10
N SER A 5 29.87 -29.49 0.67
CA SER A 5 28.47 -29.78 0.95
C SER A 5 27.80 -28.64 1.73
N ILE A 6 28.51 -28.00 2.66
CA ILE A 6 28.00 -26.82 3.38
C ILE A 6 27.84 -25.65 2.42
N LEU A 7 28.83 -25.39 1.55
CA LEU A 7 28.72 -24.33 0.53
C LEU A 7 27.55 -24.58 -0.42
N THR A 8 27.35 -25.84 -0.84
CA THR A 8 26.22 -26.22 -1.71
C THR A 8 24.88 -25.99 -1.01
N LEU A 9 24.78 -26.35 0.29
CA LEU A 9 23.59 -26.09 1.10
C LEU A 9 23.27 -24.60 1.21
N VAL A 10 24.29 -23.79 1.54
CA VAL A 10 24.12 -22.33 1.66
C VAL A 10 23.79 -21.69 0.31
N GLY A 11 24.43 -22.13 -0.77
CA GLY A 11 24.11 -21.69 -2.13
C GLY A 11 22.69 -22.05 -2.56
N GLY A 12 22.26 -23.29 -2.26
CA GLY A 12 20.88 -23.74 -2.49
C GLY A 12 19.86 -22.92 -1.70
N LEU A 13 20.16 -22.62 -0.43
CA LEU A 13 19.31 -21.76 0.40
C LEU A 13 19.22 -20.33 -0.16
N ALA A 14 20.34 -19.76 -0.60
CA ALA A 14 20.36 -18.43 -1.20
C ALA A 14 19.50 -18.37 -2.47
N MET A 15 19.60 -19.36 -3.37
CA MET A 15 18.77 -19.46 -4.57
C MET A 15 17.29 -19.67 -4.22
N PHE A 16 16.99 -20.49 -3.24
CA PHE A 16 15.64 -20.72 -2.75
C PHE A 16 15.00 -19.43 -2.24
N LEU A 17 15.70 -18.67 -1.38
CA LEU A 17 15.22 -17.41 -0.85
C LEU A 17 15.04 -16.36 -1.95
N TYR A 18 16.00 -16.25 -2.86
CA TYR A 18 15.92 -15.33 -3.98
C TYR A 18 14.77 -15.65 -4.93
N GLY A 19 14.60 -16.93 -5.29
CA GLY A 19 13.50 -17.38 -6.13
C GLY A 19 12.14 -17.11 -5.50
N MET A 20 12.00 -17.32 -4.18
CA MET A 20 10.80 -17.01 -3.42
C MET A 20 10.49 -15.50 -3.42
N GLN A 21 11.52 -14.67 -3.27
CA GLN A 21 11.37 -13.21 -3.30
C GLN A 21 10.92 -12.74 -4.69
N VAL A 22 11.63 -13.11 -5.75
CA VAL A 22 11.30 -12.71 -7.13
C VAL A 22 9.89 -13.15 -7.53
N MET A 23 9.49 -14.38 -7.14
CA MET A 23 8.14 -14.87 -7.39
C MET A 23 7.09 -14.05 -6.61
N GLY A 24 7.37 -13.74 -5.34
CA GLY A 24 6.50 -12.94 -4.48
C GLY A 24 6.30 -11.53 -5.02
N ASP A 25 7.40 -10.84 -5.34
CA ASP A 25 7.39 -9.47 -5.90
C ASP A 25 6.60 -9.42 -7.22
N GLY A 26 6.77 -10.42 -8.11
CA GLY A 26 6.00 -10.50 -9.34
C GLY A 26 4.50 -10.72 -9.11
N LEU A 27 4.11 -11.55 -8.13
CA LEU A 27 2.72 -11.77 -7.74
C LEU A 27 2.11 -10.50 -7.12
N GLU A 28 2.86 -9.79 -6.29
CA GLU A 28 2.44 -8.52 -5.69
C GLU A 28 2.18 -7.47 -6.77
N LYS A 29 3.11 -7.27 -7.72
CA LYS A 29 2.96 -6.35 -8.85
C LYS A 29 1.75 -6.67 -9.73
N LEU A 30 1.53 -7.95 -10.08
CA LEU A 30 0.35 -8.36 -10.85
C LEU A 30 -0.97 -8.16 -10.10
N SER A 31 -0.93 -8.19 -8.78
CA SER A 31 -2.12 -8.01 -7.96
C SER A 31 -2.57 -6.55 -7.90
N GLY A 32 -1.64 -5.59 -8.00
CA GLY A 32 -1.88 -4.14 -8.06
C GLY A 32 -2.96 -3.67 -7.08
N GLY A 33 -3.74 -2.68 -7.47
CA GLY A 33 -4.86 -2.12 -6.68
C GLY A 33 -6.02 -3.08 -6.35
N LYS A 34 -5.95 -4.37 -6.74
CA LYS A 34 -6.96 -5.37 -6.32
C LYS A 34 -6.85 -5.72 -4.85
N LEU A 35 -5.62 -5.71 -4.31
CA LEU A 35 -5.38 -5.92 -2.88
C LEU A 35 -6.07 -4.85 -2.03
N GLU A 36 -6.03 -3.61 -2.48
CA GLU A 36 -6.69 -2.49 -1.84
C GLU A 36 -8.21 -2.63 -1.82
N LYS A 37 -8.84 -2.92 -2.96
CA LYS A 37 -10.29 -3.17 -3.02
C LYS A 37 -10.74 -4.31 -2.11
N ILE A 38 -9.87 -5.31 -1.90
CA ILE A 38 -10.09 -6.40 -0.96
C ILE A 38 -10.00 -5.87 0.49
N LEU A 39 -9.07 -4.95 0.76
CA LEU A 39 -8.86 -4.35 2.08
C LEU A 39 -9.93 -3.31 2.43
N GLU A 40 -10.37 -2.47 1.48
CA GLU A 40 -11.47 -1.51 1.67
C GLU A 40 -12.78 -2.19 2.09
N ASN A 41 -13.01 -3.41 1.62
CA ASN A 41 -14.17 -4.24 2.00
C ASN A 41 -13.99 -4.96 3.34
N LEU A 42 -12.99 -4.61 4.16
CA LEU A 42 -12.80 -5.16 5.52
C LEU A 42 -14.00 -4.80 6.40
N SER A 43 -14.98 -5.68 6.40
CA SER A 43 -16.14 -5.56 7.29
C SER A 43 -15.76 -5.90 8.73
N SER A 44 -16.57 -5.45 9.69
CA SER A 44 -16.47 -5.86 11.11
C SER A 44 -16.63 -7.37 11.34
N ASN A 45 -16.92 -8.14 10.30
CA ASN A 45 -17.10 -9.58 10.36
C ASN A 45 -15.74 -10.31 10.37
N ARG A 46 -15.43 -10.95 11.49
CA ARG A 46 -14.18 -11.70 11.69
C ARG A 46 -13.94 -12.81 10.68
N VAL A 47 -14.99 -13.49 10.23
CA VAL A 47 -14.86 -14.58 9.23
C VAL A 47 -14.42 -14.00 7.90
N LYS A 48 -14.99 -12.87 7.48
CA LYS A 48 -14.53 -12.17 6.27
C LYS A 48 -13.08 -11.70 6.42
N ALA A 49 -12.70 -11.18 7.59
CA ALA A 49 -11.32 -10.78 7.86
C ALA A 49 -10.33 -11.97 7.75
N VAL A 50 -10.72 -13.17 8.23
CA VAL A 50 -9.92 -14.40 8.03
C VAL A 50 -9.76 -14.72 6.56
N LEU A 51 -10.85 -14.71 5.78
CA LEU A 51 -10.78 -15.03 4.34
C LEU A 51 -9.91 -14.01 3.58
N VAL A 52 -10.07 -12.72 3.90
CA VAL A 52 -9.25 -11.65 3.32
C VAL A 52 -7.78 -11.82 3.70
N GLY A 53 -7.46 -12.03 4.97
CA GLY A 53 -6.09 -12.25 5.42
C GLY A 53 -5.45 -13.48 4.76
N ALA A 54 -6.22 -14.56 4.58
CA ALA A 54 -5.74 -15.75 3.87
C ALA A 54 -5.47 -15.47 2.39
N ALA A 55 -6.40 -14.77 1.71
CA ALA A 55 -6.25 -14.42 0.29
C ALA A 55 -5.05 -13.48 0.06
N VAL A 56 -4.95 -12.41 0.85
CA VAL A 56 -3.84 -11.43 0.76
C VAL A 56 -2.49 -12.14 0.96
N THR A 57 -2.36 -12.96 2.01
CA THR A 57 -1.10 -13.68 2.27
C THR A 57 -0.78 -14.72 1.20
N ALA A 58 -1.80 -15.41 0.67
CA ALA A 58 -1.60 -16.35 -0.43
C ALA A 58 -1.12 -15.66 -1.72
N ILE A 59 -1.56 -14.43 -1.96
CA ILE A 59 -1.14 -13.61 -3.10
C ILE A 59 0.27 -13.05 -2.87
N ILE A 60 0.50 -12.36 -1.74
CA ILE A 60 1.81 -11.74 -1.42
C ILE A 60 2.89 -12.81 -1.15
N GLN A 61 2.51 -14.05 -0.82
CA GLN A 61 3.42 -15.16 -0.44
C GLN A 61 4.31 -14.83 0.79
N SER A 62 3.93 -13.83 1.58
CA SER A 62 4.66 -13.39 2.77
C SER A 62 3.72 -13.05 3.93
N SER A 63 3.63 -13.94 4.91
CA SER A 63 2.88 -13.65 6.15
C SER A 63 3.55 -12.58 7.02
N SER A 64 4.87 -12.48 6.96
CA SER A 64 5.61 -11.44 7.65
C SER A 64 5.25 -10.05 7.12
N ALA A 65 5.28 -9.86 5.78
CA ALA A 65 4.84 -8.61 5.15
C ALA A 65 3.38 -8.30 5.48
N THR A 66 2.49 -9.27 5.34
CA THR A 66 1.06 -9.13 5.66
C THR A 66 0.82 -8.73 7.12
N THR A 67 1.53 -9.32 8.08
CA THR A 67 1.34 -8.97 9.50
C THR A 67 1.96 -7.62 9.87
N VAL A 68 3.09 -7.24 9.27
CA VAL A 68 3.66 -5.88 9.40
C VAL A 68 2.70 -4.84 8.87
N MET A 69 2.05 -5.11 7.73
CA MET A 69 1.02 -4.26 7.15
C MET A 69 -0.19 -4.10 8.09
N VAL A 70 -0.66 -5.19 8.71
CA VAL A 70 -1.74 -5.13 9.71
C VAL A 70 -1.34 -4.26 10.90
N VAL A 71 -0.10 -4.38 11.40
CA VAL A 71 0.43 -3.50 12.45
C VAL A 71 0.40 -2.04 11.99
N GLY A 72 0.76 -1.76 10.74
CA GLY A 72 0.67 -0.43 10.13
C GLY A 72 -0.77 0.09 10.05
N PHE A 73 -1.72 -0.71 9.58
CA PHE A 73 -3.15 -0.32 9.51
C PHE A 73 -3.77 -0.05 10.88
N VAL A 74 -3.39 -0.83 11.90
CA VAL A 74 -3.85 -0.56 13.27
C VAL A 74 -3.16 0.70 13.83
N ASN A 75 -1.90 0.93 13.45
CA ASN A 75 -1.15 2.12 13.86
C ASN A 75 -1.74 3.41 13.28
N SER A 76 -2.09 3.40 12.00
CA SER A 76 -2.72 4.53 11.29
C SER A 76 -4.22 4.70 11.59
N GLY A 77 -4.83 3.76 12.34
CA GLY A 77 -6.27 3.81 12.65
C GLY A 77 -7.18 3.34 11.51
N ILE A 78 -6.64 2.92 10.38
CA ILE A 78 -7.40 2.37 9.24
C ILE A 78 -8.12 1.07 9.65
N MET A 79 -7.48 0.28 10.52
CA MET A 79 -8.02 -1.00 11.00
C MET A 79 -8.17 -1.01 12.51
N HIS A 80 -9.32 -1.44 13.01
CA HIS A 80 -9.50 -1.68 14.43
C HIS A 80 -8.81 -2.97 14.88
N LEU A 81 -8.32 -2.97 16.13
CA LEU A 81 -7.66 -4.14 16.71
C LEU A 81 -8.52 -5.43 16.64
N SER A 82 -9.83 -5.32 16.78
CA SER A 82 -10.78 -6.45 16.68
C SER A 82 -10.83 -7.07 15.27
N GLN A 83 -10.63 -6.27 14.23
CA GLN A 83 -10.57 -6.72 12.82
C GLN A 83 -9.21 -7.38 12.54
N ALA A 84 -8.13 -6.80 13.09
CA ALA A 84 -6.77 -7.32 12.96
C ALA A 84 -6.66 -8.78 13.43
N VAL A 85 -7.41 -9.19 14.46
CA VAL A 85 -7.42 -10.58 14.96
C VAL A 85 -7.78 -11.57 13.85
N GLY A 86 -8.91 -11.36 13.16
CA GLY A 86 -9.34 -12.23 12.07
C GLY A 86 -8.35 -12.23 10.91
N PHE A 87 -7.86 -11.07 10.55
CA PHE A 87 -6.90 -10.92 9.46
C PHE A 87 -5.58 -11.69 9.74
N ILE A 88 -5.03 -11.56 10.95
CA ILE A 88 -3.82 -12.27 11.40
C ILE A 88 -4.03 -13.80 11.37
N MET A 89 -5.17 -14.27 11.85
CA MET A 89 -5.53 -15.70 11.78
C MET A 89 -5.58 -16.18 10.33
N GLY A 90 -6.16 -15.38 9.43
CA GLY A 90 -6.21 -15.66 8.00
C GLY A 90 -4.83 -15.68 7.36
N ALA A 91 -3.96 -14.75 7.72
CA ALA A 91 -2.60 -14.68 7.20
C ALA A 91 -1.80 -15.97 7.47
N ASN A 92 -1.97 -16.57 8.65
CA ASN A 92 -1.35 -17.87 8.96
C ASN A 92 -1.89 -19.01 8.06
N ILE A 93 -3.19 -19.01 7.74
CA ILE A 93 -3.74 -19.97 6.77
C ILE A 93 -3.15 -19.72 5.38
N GLY A 94 -3.09 -18.46 4.92
CA GLY A 94 -2.55 -18.09 3.61
C GLY A 94 -1.11 -18.56 3.38
N THR A 95 -0.28 -18.54 4.42
CA THR A 95 1.10 -19.05 4.39
C THR A 95 1.19 -20.53 3.97
N THR A 96 0.15 -21.31 4.27
CA THR A 96 0.17 -22.74 3.95
C THR A 96 0.15 -23.01 2.45
N VAL A 97 -0.32 -22.06 1.62
CA VAL A 97 -0.27 -22.15 0.16
C VAL A 97 1.17 -22.31 -0.33
N THR A 98 2.11 -21.59 0.25
CA THR A 98 3.54 -21.74 -0.06
C THR A 98 4.02 -23.16 0.25
N ALA A 99 3.62 -23.74 1.40
CA ALA A 99 3.99 -25.11 1.75
C ALA A 99 3.48 -26.14 0.73
N TRP A 100 2.30 -25.92 0.16
CA TRP A 100 1.77 -26.77 -0.93
C TRP A 100 2.55 -26.61 -2.22
N ILE A 101 2.90 -25.38 -2.62
CA ILE A 101 3.75 -25.13 -3.79
C ILE A 101 5.10 -25.87 -3.62
N LEU A 102 5.73 -25.75 -2.46
CA LEU A 102 7.00 -26.40 -2.17
C LEU A 102 6.89 -27.93 -2.13
N SER A 103 5.72 -28.46 -1.70
CA SER A 103 5.49 -29.90 -1.60
C SER A 103 5.54 -30.63 -2.95
N LEU A 104 5.32 -29.88 -4.04
CA LEU A 104 5.41 -30.43 -5.39
C LEU A 104 6.80 -30.98 -5.71
N ALA A 105 7.84 -30.47 -5.09
CA ALA A 105 9.23 -30.96 -5.26
C ALA A 105 9.42 -32.42 -4.79
N GLY A 106 8.55 -32.90 -3.89
CA GLY A 106 8.58 -34.28 -3.37
C GLY A 106 7.84 -35.31 -4.22
N ILE A 107 7.32 -34.93 -5.40
CA ILE A 107 6.59 -35.87 -6.28
C ILE A 107 7.59 -36.81 -6.98
N GLU A 108 7.65 -38.04 -6.54
CA GLU A 108 8.41 -39.11 -7.20
C GLU A 108 7.46 -40.15 -7.81
N SER A 109 7.59 -40.45 -9.09
CA SER A 109 6.78 -41.46 -9.78
C SER A 109 7.50 -42.01 -11.01
N SER A 110 7.31 -43.29 -11.29
CA SER A 110 7.75 -43.95 -12.54
C SER A 110 6.82 -43.62 -13.71
N ASN A 111 5.60 -43.15 -13.48
CA ASN A 111 4.64 -42.79 -14.51
C ASN A 111 5.06 -41.47 -15.17
N PHE A 112 5.14 -41.48 -16.51
CA PHE A 112 5.57 -40.33 -17.32
C PHE A 112 4.74 -39.06 -17.04
N PHE A 113 3.42 -39.15 -16.97
CA PHE A 113 2.54 -38.01 -16.74
C PHE A 113 2.69 -37.43 -15.32
N VAL A 114 2.85 -38.27 -14.31
CA VAL A 114 3.08 -37.84 -12.94
C VAL A 114 4.48 -37.23 -12.78
N ARG A 115 5.48 -37.81 -13.48
CA ARG A 115 6.84 -37.25 -13.52
C ARG A 115 6.87 -35.89 -14.22
N LEU A 116 6.01 -35.66 -15.20
CA LEU A 116 5.89 -34.34 -15.84
C LEU A 116 5.35 -33.27 -14.89
N LEU A 117 4.54 -33.66 -13.89
CA LEU A 117 4.04 -32.75 -12.85
C LEU A 117 5.08 -32.45 -11.76
N ASN A 118 6.23 -33.16 -11.76
CA ASN A 118 7.32 -32.84 -10.84
C ASN A 118 7.97 -31.50 -11.27
N PRO A 119 8.13 -30.52 -10.38
CA PRO A 119 8.77 -29.25 -10.69
C PRO A 119 10.15 -29.37 -11.34
N ASN A 120 10.92 -30.40 -10.99
CA ASN A 120 12.21 -30.67 -11.61
C ASN A 120 12.13 -30.90 -13.12
N SER A 121 10.98 -31.37 -13.59
CA SER A 121 10.77 -31.65 -15.02
C SER A 121 10.27 -30.42 -15.79
N PHE A 122 9.39 -29.60 -15.17
CA PHE A 122 8.79 -28.48 -15.88
C PHE A 122 9.39 -27.11 -15.52
N SER A 123 10.07 -26.95 -14.37
CA SER A 123 10.66 -25.66 -14.01
C SER A 123 11.70 -25.13 -15.02
N PRO A 124 12.51 -25.97 -15.72
CA PRO A 124 13.38 -25.44 -16.78
C PRO A 124 12.58 -24.86 -17.96
N ILE A 125 11.40 -25.42 -18.27
CA ILE A 125 10.51 -24.89 -19.31
C ILE A 125 9.92 -23.55 -18.87
N LEU A 126 9.48 -23.46 -17.61
CA LEU A 126 8.98 -22.21 -17.05
C LEU A 126 10.09 -21.13 -17.02
N ALA A 127 11.32 -21.51 -16.66
CA ALA A 127 12.45 -20.60 -16.72
C ALA A 127 12.69 -20.05 -18.13
N LEU A 128 12.65 -20.94 -19.15
CA LEU A 128 12.81 -20.53 -20.55
C LEU A 128 11.71 -19.55 -20.97
N ILE A 129 10.45 -19.90 -20.71
CA ILE A 129 9.30 -19.02 -21.02
C ILE A 129 9.42 -17.70 -20.28
N GLY A 130 9.76 -17.75 -19.00
CA GLY A 130 9.92 -16.56 -18.18
C GLY A 130 11.03 -15.62 -18.69
N VAL A 131 12.20 -16.18 -19.05
CA VAL A 131 13.29 -15.41 -19.66
C VAL A 131 12.87 -14.79 -21.00
N VAL A 132 12.12 -15.53 -21.84
CA VAL A 132 11.58 -15.00 -23.09
C VAL A 132 10.65 -13.81 -22.81
N PHE A 133 9.81 -13.90 -21.80
CA PHE A 133 8.91 -12.80 -21.41
C PHE A 133 9.67 -11.59 -20.92
N ILE A 134 10.70 -11.76 -20.09
CA ILE A 134 11.50 -10.67 -19.53
C ILE A 134 12.34 -9.98 -20.61
N VAL A 135 12.97 -10.75 -21.52
CA VAL A 135 13.99 -10.22 -22.44
C VAL A 135 13.36 -9.71 -23.73
N PHE A 136 12.35 -10.40 -24.26
CA PHE A 136 11.84 -10.12 -25.62
C PHE A 136 10.49 -9.41 -25.64
N LEU A 137 9.74 -9.38 -24.53
CA LEU A 137 8.46 -8.67 -24.49
C LEU A 137 8.63 -7.31 -23.80
N HIS A 138 7.95 -6.29 -24.35
CA HIS A 138 8.00 -4.91 -23.81
C HIS A 138 6.87 -4.64 -22.81
N ASP A 139 5.84 -5.47 -22.79
CA ASP A 139 4.68 -5.37 -21.89
C ASP A 139 5.10 -5.71 -20.45
N GLU A 140 4.99 -4.75 -19.53
CA GLU A 140 5.40 -4.89 -18.12
C GLU A 140 4.63 -6.02 -17.41
N LYS A 141 3.33 -6.21 -17.66
CA LYS A 141 2.56 -7.31 -17.06
C LYS A 141 3.10 -8.68 -17.50
N LYS A 142 3.58 -8.80 -18.75
CA LYS A 142 4.20 -10.02 -19.22
C LYS A 142 5.58 -10.23 -18.62
N LYS A 143 6.34 -9.16 -18.38
CA LYS A 143 7.61 -9.23 -17.66
C LYS A 143 7.40 -9.68 -16.21
N ASP A 144 6.37 -9.18 -15.51
CA ASP A 144 6.03 -9.62 -14.16
C ASP A 144 5.65 -11.11 -14.13
N ILE A 145 4.87 -11.59 -15.11
CA ILE A 145 4.62 -13.03 -15.28
C ILE A 145 5.94 -13.77 -15.54
N GLY A 146 6.83 -13.21 -16.33
CA GLY A 146 8.16 -13.75 -16.57
C GLY A 146 8.95 -13.90 -15.26
N ASN A 147 8.94 -12.88 -14.42
CA ASN A 147 9.60 -12.88 -13.11
C ASN A 147 9.02 -13.97 -12.19
N ILE A 148 7.69 -14.15 -12.16
CA ILE A 148 7.06 -15.24 -11.40
C ILE A 148 7.55 -16.60 -11.88
N LEU A 149 7.59 -16.84 -13.19
CA LEU A 149 8.00 -18.11 -13.77
C LEU A 149 9.48 -18.41 -13.50
N VAL A 150 10.37 -17.42 -13.65
CA VAL A 150 11.80 -17.54 -13.35
C VAL A 150 12.00 -17.72 -11.84
N GLY A 151 11.32 -16.90 -11.01
CA GLY A 151 11.36 -16.99 -9.56
C GLY A 151 10.98 -18.38 -9.06
N PHE A 152 9.88 -18.95 -9.57
CA PHE A 152 9.48 -20.33 -9.28
C PHE A 152 10.55 -21.36 -9.68
N ALA A 153 11.12 -21.22 -10.85
CA ALA A 153 12.15 -22.14 -11.32
C ALA A 153 13.43 -22.08 -10.46
N VAL A 154 13.89 -20.88 -10.10
CA VAL A 154 15.04 -20.66 -9.23
C VAL A 154 14.78 -21.20 -7.83
N LEU A 155 13.58 -20.99 -7.28
CA LEU A 155 13.14 -21.52 -5.99
C LEU A 155 13.21 -23.05 -5.99
N MET A 156 12.66 -23.72 -7.00
CA MET A 156 12.67 -25.17 -7.10
C MET A 156 14.09 -25.72 -7.28
N PHE A 157 14.93 -25.04 -8.05
CA PHE A 157 16.34 -25.40 -8.22
C PHE A 157 17.11 -25.27 -6.89
N GLY A 158 16.88 -24.18 -6.15
CA GLY A 158 17.44 -23.98 -4.81
C GLY A 158 17.03 -25.10 -3.84
N MET A 159 15.75 -25.46 -3.83
CA MET A 159 15.23 -26.55 -2.99
C MET A 159 15.88 -27.90 -3.30
N ASN A 160 16.03 -28.23 -4.59
CA ASN A 160 16.71 -29.46 -5.02
C ASN A 160 18.18 -29.47 -4.62
N THR A 161 18.85 -28.33 -4.77
CA THR A 161 20.26 -28.18 -4.38
C THR A 161 20.43 -28.39 -2.88
N MET A 162 19.54 -27.80 -2.05
CA MET A 162 19.54 -28.05 -0.60
C MET A 162 19.30 -29.52 -0.28
N SER A 163 18.27 -30.13 -0.87
CA SER A 163 17.93 -31.56 -0.63
C SER A 163 19.09 -32.47 -1.01
N GLY A 164 19.74 -32.22 -2.15
CA GLY A 164 20.92 -32.96 -2.59
C GLY A 164 22.11 -32.83 -1.62
N ALA A 165 22.36 -31.62 -1.11
CA ALA A 165 23.46 -31.35 -0.17
C ALA A 165 23.26 -32.04 1.20
N VAL A 166 22.00 -32.17 1.67
CA VAL A 166 21.69 -32.80 2.97
C VAL A 166 21.42 -34.30 2.88
N LYS A 167 21.17 -34.84 1.68
CA LYS A 167 20.87 -36.27 1.49
C LYS A 167 21.91 -37.22 2.12
N PRO A 168 23.24 -36.98 2.02
CA PRO A 168 24.22 -37.85 2.66
C PRO A 168 24.13 -37.84 4.20
N LEU A 169 23.53 -36.85 4.83
CA LEU A 169 23.37 -36.77 6.29
C LEU A 169 22.40 -37.82 6.84
N ALA A 170 21.49 -38.33 6.01
CA ALA A 170 20.57 -39.39 6.43
C ALA A 170 21.31 -40.67 6.88
N GLU A 171 22.52 -40.91 6.36
CA GLU A 171 23.35 -42.04 6.71
C GLU A 171 24.27 -41.79 7.93
N VAL A 172 24.24 -40.56 8.49
CA VAL A 172 25.09 -40.17 9.65
C VAL A 172 24.30 -40.37 10.94
N PRO A 173 24.67 -41.34 11.80
CA PRO A 173 23.90 -41.65 13.02
C PRO A 173 23.78 -40.48 13.99
N GLU A 174 24.80 -39.63 14.09
CA GLU A 174 24.77 -38.43 14.96
C GLU A 174 23.72 -37.44 14.51
N PHE A 175 23.56 -37.25 13.22
CA PHE A 175 22.55 -36.34 12.64
C PHE A 175 21.14 -36.89 12.88
N THR A 176 20.92 -38.17 12.58
CA THR A 176 19.58 -38.78 12.80
C THR A 176 19.22 -38.80 14.29
N ASN A 177 20.17 -39.01 15.18
CA ASN A 177 19.98 -38.95 16.64
C ASN A 177 19.63 -37.52 17.11
N ILE A 178 20.18 -36.46 16.48
CA ILE A 178 19.80 -35.07 16.77
C ILE A 178 18.37 -34.82 16.32
N LEU A 179 18.00 -35.28 15.12
CA LEU A 179 16.63 -35.14 14.62
C LEU A 179 15.61 -35.86 15.51
N LEU A 180 15.98 -37.05 16.02
CA LEU A 180 15.12 -37.79 16.97
C LEU A 180 14.90 -37.02 18.28
N LYS A 181 15.86 -36.24 18.76
CA LYS A 181 15.66 -35.38 19.95
C LYS A 181 14.55 -34.35 19.75
N PHE A 182 14.33 -33.88 18.53
CA PHE A 182 13.26 -32.96 18.20
C PHE A 182 11.86 -33.62 18.18
N SER A 183 11.77 -34.94 18.30
CA SER A 183 10.51 -35.63 18.62
C SER A 183 10.01 -35.33 20.03
N ASN A 184 10.88 -34.80 20.91
CA ASN A 184 10.41 -34.16 22.14
C ASN A 184 9.63 -32.87 21.78
N PRO A 185 8.34 -32.76 22.19
CA PRO A 185 7.47 -31.67 21.78
C PRO A 185 8.04 -30.27 22.07
N VAL A 186 8.64 -30.11 23.25
CA VAL A 186 9.21 -28.83 23.68
C VAL A 186 10.45 -28.47 22.85
N LEU A 187 11.36 -29.41 22.66
CA LEU A 187 12.58 -29.18 21.88
C LEU A 187 12.29 -28.94 20.41
N GLY A 188 11.31 -29.64 19.83
CA GLY A 188 10.87 -29.43 18.46
C GLY A 188 10.26 -28.05 18.25
N VAL A 189 9.37 -27.62 19.15
CA VAL A 189 8.78 -26.26 19.10
C VAL A 189 9.86 -25.19 19.24
N LEU A 190 10.79 -25.34 20.19
CA LEU A 190 11.88 -24.37 20.37
C LEU A 190 12.81 -24.31 19.15
N ALA A 191 13.14 -25.46 18.55
CA ALA A 191 13.99 -25.50 17.35
C ALA A 191 13.30 -24.80 16.16
N GLY A 192 12.02 -25.09 15.91
CA GLY A 192 11.22 -24.43 14.86
C GLY A 192 11.09 -22.93 15.10
N ALA A 193 10.80 -22.52 16.34
CA ALA A 193 10.66 -21.12 16.70
C ALA A 193 11.97 -20.35 16.52
N LEU A 194 13.10 -20.89 17.00
CA LEU A 194 14.40 -20.26 16.86
C LEU A 194 14.83 -20.14 15.40
N LEU A 195 14.68 -21.22 14.62
CA LEU A 195 15.02 -21.23 13.20
C LEU A 195 14.25 -20.13 12.46
N THR A 196 12.93 -20.05 12.65
CA THR A 196 12.10 -19.08 11.97
C THR A 196 12.33 -17.65 12.47
N ALA A 197 12.59 -17.47 13.77
CA ALA A 197 12.91 -16.14 14.33
C ALA A 197 14.24 -15.58 13.76
N VAL A 198 15.22 -16.44 13.50
CA VAL A 198 16.50 -16.04 12.89
C VAL A 198 16.32 -15.73 11.40
N ILE A 199 15.63 -16.59 10.65
CA ILE A 199 15.40 -16.42 9.21
C ILE A 199 14.35 -15.33 8.92
N GLN A 200 13.43 -15.08 9.87
CA GLN A 200 12.29 -14.16 9.76
C GLN A 200 11.31 -14.50 8.60
N SER A 201 11.34 -15.74 8.14
CA SER A 201 10.46 -16.25 7.07
C SER A 201 9.99 -17.67 7.41
N SER A 202 8.70 -17.83 7.69
CA SER A 202 8.10 -19.14 7.93
C SER A 202 8.09 -20.01 6.68
N SER A 203 7.84 -19.40 5.51
CA SER A 203 7.88 -20.13 4.24
C SER A 203 9.27 -20.71 3.96
N ALA A 204 10.34 -19.95 4.22
CA ALA A 204 11.71 -20.43 4.11
C ALA A 204 12.00 -21.55 5.11
N SER A 205 11.57 -21.38 6.36
CA SER A 205 11.77 -22.38 7.42
C SER A 205 11.04 -23.70 7.10
N VAL A 206 9.81 -23.62 6.59
CA VAL A 206 9.05 -24.79 6.12
C VAL A 206 9.73 -25.45 4.91
N GLY A 207 10.24 -24.66 3.96
CA GLY A 207 10.98 -25.16 2.81
C GLY A 207 12.25 -25.93 3.21
N ILE A 208 13.02 -25.44 4.19
CA ILE A 208 14.17 -26.16 4.76
C ILE A 208 13.72 -27.49 5.38
N LEU A 209 12.63 -27.49 6.15
CA LEU A 209 12.10 -28.71 6.73
C LEU A 209 11.66 -29.71 5.65
N GLN A 210 10.98 -29.26 4.58
CA GLN A 210 10.58 -30.10 3.45
C GLN A 210 11.81 -30.65 2.70
N ALA A 211 12.86 -29.83 2.51
CA ALA A 211 14.10 -30.30 1.91
C ALA A 211 14.78 -31.41 2.77
N LEU A 212 14.75 -31.25 4.10
CA LEU A 212 15.22 -32.30 5.01
C LEU A 212 14.35 -33.56 4.95
N CYS A 213 13.04 -33.44 4.78
CA CYS A 213 12.14 -34.60 4.67
C CYS A 213 12.45 -35.45 3.42
N VAL A 214 12.95 -34.86 2.33
CA VAL A 214 13.37 -35.62 1.13
C VAL A 214 14.53 -36.59 1.42
N THR A 215 15.31 -36.34 2.50
CA THR A 215 16.37 -37.28 2.92
C THR A 215 15.86 -38.59 3.49
N GLY A 216 14.57 -38.66 3.89
CA GLY A 216 14.01 -39.80 4.60
C GLY A 216 14.37 -39.89 6.10
N ALA A 217 15.13 -38.91 6.63
CA ALA A 217 15.60 -38.94 8.01
C ALA A 217 14.61 -38.29 9.01
N VAL A 218 13.66 -37.47 8.52
CA VAL A 218 12.67 -36.76 9.35
C VAL A 218 11.41 -37.60 9.50
N ARG A 219 10.99 -37.86 10.74
CA ARG A 219 9.70 -38.50 11.03
C ARG A 219 8.64 -37.47 11.38
N TYR A 220 7.35 -37.84 11.21
CA TYR A 220 6.23 -36.95 11.58
C TYR A 220 6.27 -36.53 13.06
N GLY A 221 6.73 -37.39 13.96
CA GLY A 221 6.87 -37.08 15.38
C GLY A 221 7.83 -35.91 15.65
N ALA A 222 8.86 -35.70 14.82
CA ALA A 222 9.76 -34.55 14.92
C ALA A 222 9.23 -33.35 14.10
N ALA A 223 8.68 -33.59 12.92
CA ALA A 223 8.18 -32.55 12.03
C ALA A 223 7.04 -31.72 12.63
N LEU A 224 6.10 -32.40 13.29
CA LEU A 224 4.89 -31.79 13.86
C LEU A 224 5.20 -30.68 14.87
N PRO A 225 6.00 -30.88 15.94
CA PRO A 225 6.32 -29.79 16.87
C PRO A 225 7.21 -28.71 16.23
N ILE A 226 8.08 -29.06 15.29
CA ILE A 226 8.90 -28.07 14.55
C ILE A 226 8.00 -27.10 13.78
N ILE A 227 6.99 -27.59 13.04
CA ILE A 227 6.04 -26.74 12.28
C ILE A 227 5.31 -25.77 13.20
N MET A 228 4.86 -26.22 14.36
CA MET A 228 4.18 -25.35 15.32
C MET A 228 5.12 -24.28 15.88
N GLY A 229 6.38 -24.66 16.14
CA GLY A 229 7.41 -23.71 16.52
C GLY A 229 7.69 -22.67 15.44
N GLN A 230 7.71 -23.07 14.16
CA GLN A 230 7.91 -22.16 13.03
C GLN A 230 6.84 -21.06 12.98
N ASN A 231 5.58 -21.38 13.28
CA ASN A 231 4.51 -20.38 13.38
C ASN A 231 4.74 -19.39 14.54
N ILE A 232 5.23 -19.84 15.69
CA ILE A 232 5.59 -18.95 16.81
C ILE A 232 6.76 -18.03 16.41
N GLY A 233 7.78 -18.59 15.76
CA GLY A 233 8.95 -17.82 15.31
C GLY A 233 8.61 -16.69 14.33
N THR A 234 7.58 -16.86 13.51
CA THR A 234 7.12 -15.83 12.57
C THR A 234 6.65 -14.54 13.27
N CYS A 235 6.20 -14.65 14.53
CA CYS A 235 5.69 -13.48 15.27
C CYS A 235 6.76 -12.43 15.56
N ILE A 236 8.06 -12.78 15.50
CA ILE A 236 9.16 -11.87 15.80
C ILE A 236 9.16 -10.66 14.84
N THR A 237 8.81 -10.84 13.57
CA THR A 237 8.76 -9.77 12.57
C THR A 237 7.70 -8.72 12.91
N ALA A 238 6.48 -9.17 13.26
CA ALA A 238 5.41 -8.28 13.70
C ALA A 238 5.77 -7.56 15.02
N MET A 239 6.42 -8.25 15.95
CA MET A 239 6.87 -7.65 17.21
C MET A 239 7.94 -6.57 16.97
N LEU A 240 8.94 -6.85 16.14
CA LEU A 240 9.97 -5.88 15.78
C LEU A 240 9.37 -4.67 15.06
N SER A 241 8.46 -4.88 14.13
CA SER A 241 7.77 -3.79 13.43
C SER A 241 6.89 -2.93 14.35
N SER A 242 6.44 -3.46 15.48
CA SER A 242 5.61 -2.72 16.43
C SER A 242 6.42 -1.80 17.36
N ILE A 243 7.77 -1.84 17.31
CA ILE A 243 8.64 -0.93 18.08
C ILE A 243 8.38 0.51 17.61
N GLY A 244 8.16 1.41 18.54
CA GLY A 244 7.81 2.80 18.24
C GLY A 244 6.35 3.06 17.81
N ALA A 245 5.54 2.00 17.62
CA ALA A 245 4.14 2.12 17.23
C ALA A 245 3.21 2.45 18.41
N THR A 246 1.96 2.81 18.09
CA THR A 246 0.88 3.00 19.06
C THR A 246 0.61 1.73 19.87
N LYS A 247 -0.06 1.88 21.00
CA LYS A 247 -0.40 0.72 21.85
C LYS A 247 -1.28 -0.30 21.13
N ASN A 248 -2.23 0.14 20.31
CA ASN A 248 -3.08 -0.77 19.56
C ASN A 248 -2.29 -1.55 18.51
N ALA A 249 -1.32 -0.93 17.84
CA ALA A 249 -0.41 -1.63 16.93
C ALA A 249 0.46 -2.66 17.66
N LYS A 250 1.02 -2.31 18.83
CA LYS A 250 1.72 -3.27 19.69
C LYS A 250 0.82 -4.42 20.14
N ARG A 251 -0.43 -4.11 20.50
CA ARG A 251 -1.43 -5.13 20.85
C ARG A 251 -1.72 -6.06 19.68
N ALA A 252 -1.77 -5.57 18.44
CA ALA A 252 -1.94 -6.41 17.25
C ALA A 252 -0.77 -7.40 17.09
N ALA A 253 0.48 -6.96 17.27
CA ALA A 253 1.64 -7.85 17.25
C ALA A 253 1.60 -8.89 18.40
N ILE A 254 1.16 -8.51 19.59
CA ILE A 254 0.98 -9.43 20.74
C ILE A 254 -0.19 -10.41 20.50
N VAL A 255 -1.27 -9.98 19.84
CA VAL A 255 -2.36 -10.90 19.43
C VAL A 255 -1.82 -11.98 18.50
N HIS A 256 -0.95 -11.63 17.53
CA HIS A 256 -0.32 -12.61 16.65
C HIS A 256 0.50 -13.64 17.45
N LEU A 257 1.30 -13.17 18.41
CA LEU A 257 2.08 -14.05 19.30
C LEU A 257 1.15 -14.97 20.13
N TYR A 258 0.14 -14.41 20.76
CA TYR A 258 -0.78 -15.20 21.59
C TYR A 258 -1.60 -16.22 20.79
N PHE A 259 -2.05 -15.84 19.57
CA PHE A 259 -2.72 -16.78 18.69
C PHE A 259 -1.84 -18.01 18.41
N ASN A 260 -0.57 -17.79 18.06
CA ASN A 260 0.34 -18.89 17.74
C ASN A 260 0.75 -19.70 19.00
N ILE A 261 1.00 -19.06 20.15
CA ILE A 261 1.32 -19.76 21.40
C ILE A 261 0.12 -20.58 21.89
N VAL A 262 -1.05 -19.95 22.04
CA VAL A 262 -2.25 -20.64 22.54
C VAL A 262 -2.68 -21.73 21.57
N GLY A 263 -2.63 -21.46 20.25
CA GLY A 263 -2.93 -22.45 19.22
C GLY A 263 -1.97 -23.65 19.29
N THR A 264 -0.67 -23.41 19.41
CA THR A 264 0.34 -24.46 19.58
C THR A 264 0.12 -25.29 20.84
N VAL A 265 -0.04 -24.64 21.99
CA VAL A 265 -0.26 -25.34 23.26
C VAL A 265 -1.54 -26.18 23.21
N THR A 266 -2.64 -25.60 22.74
CA THR A 266 -3.93 -26.30 22.64
C THR A 266 -3.82 -27.50 21.70
N PHE A 267 -3.26 -27.31 20.50
CA PHE A 267 -3.13 -28.39 19.52
C PHE A 267 -2.21 -29.51 20.04
N MET A 268 -1.06 -29.15 20.62
CA MET A 268 -0.12 -30.12 21.19
C MET A 268 -0.75 -30.93 22.30
N VAL A 269 -1.42 -30.28 23.25
CA VAL A 269 -2.10 -30.98 24.35
C VAL A 269 -3.15 -31.95 23.80
N VAL A 270 -4.05 -31.48 22.93
CA VAL A 270 -5.09 -32.31 22.33
C VAL A 270 -4.48 -33.46 21.52
N PHE A 271 -3.49 -33.17 20.68
CA PHE A 271 -2.84 -34.17 19.83
C PHE A 271 -2.14 -35.28 20.65
N TYR A 272 -1.32 -34.91 21.64
CA TYR A 272 -0.62 -35.91 22.43
C TYR A 272 -1.51 -36.67 23.40
N VAL A 273 -2.57 -36.04 23.92
CA VAL A 273 -3.62 -36.77 24.70
C VAL A 273 -4.31 -37.79 23.81
N LEU A 274 -4.75 -37.38 22.60
CA LEU A 274 -5.40 -38.34 21.67
C LEU A 274 -4.42 -39.44 21.25
N ASN A 275 -3.14 -39.10 20.98
CA ASN A 275 -2.14 -40.08 20.65
C ASN A 275 -1.92 -41.10 21.79
N GLY A 276 -1.99 -40.66 23.04
CA GLY A 276 -1.90 -41.56 24.22
C GLY A 276 -3.00 -42.61 24.27
N PHE A 277 -4.20 -42.32 23.70
CA PHE A 277 -5.31 -43.26 23.61
C PHE A 277 -5.35 -44.04 22.27
N LEU A 278 -5.10 -43.37 21.16
CA LEU A 278 -5.31 -43.91 19.82
C LEU A 278 -4.04 -44.50 19.20
N HIS A 279 -2.85 -44.19 19.74
CA HIS A 279 -1.54 -44.68 19.29
C HIS A 279 -1.37 -44.50 17.78
N PHE A 280 -1.36 -43.25 17.31
CA PHE A 280 -1.22 -42.92 15.90
C PHE A 280 0.08 -43.47 15.29
N SER A 281 -0.02 -44.46 14.42
CA SER A 281 1.13 -45.12 13.77
C SER A 281 1.94 -44.17 12.88
N PHE A 282 1.28 -43.20 12.26
CA PHE A 282 1.94 -42.29 11.33
C PHE A 282 3.05 -41.43 11.98
N ILE A 283 3.06 -41.26 13.29
CA ILE A 283 4.08 -40.48 14.01
C ILE A 283 5.50 -41.05 13.78
N GLU A 284 5.60 -42.38 13.70
CA GLU A 284 6.84 -43.08 13.45
C GLU A 284 7.22 -43.17 11.96
N GLU A 285 6.28 -42.82 11.05
CA GLU A 285 6.54 -42.86 9.62
C GLU A 285 7.43 -41.67 9.19
N VAL A 286 8.12 -41.86 8.07
CA VAL A 286 8.96 -40.85 7.45
C VAL A 286 8.05 -39.74 6.89
N ALA A 287 8.33 -38.51 7.27
CA ALA A 287 7.59 -37.35 6.77
C ALA A 287 8.02 -36.99 5.36
N GLY A 288 7.04 -36.85 4.46
CA GLY A 288 7.26 -36.33 3.12
C GLY A 288 6.87 -34.85 3.02
N PRO A 289 7.35 -34.14 1.98
CA PRO A 289 7.02 -32.72 1.77
C PRO A 289 5.51 -32.41 1.75
N ALA A 290 4.71 -33.28 1.11
CA ALA A 290 3.25 -33.14 1.11
C ALA A 290 2.65 -33.31 2.50
N GLY A 291 3.16 -34.26 3.31
CA GLY A 291 2.72 -34.45 4.70
C GLY A 291 3.00 -33.22 5.56
N ILE A 292 4.13 -32.53 5.35
CA ILE A 292 4.44 -31.25 6.01
C ILE A 292 3.39 -30.19 5.64
N ALA A 293 3.04 -30.07 4.36
CA ALA A 293 2.02 -29.12 3.91
C ALA A 293 0.64 -29.43 4.51
N VAL A 294 0.25 -30.70 4.61
CA VAL A 294 -1.00 -31.15 5.26
C VAL A 294 -1.01 -30.76 6.75
N ILE A 295 0.06 -31.10 7.51
CA ILE A 295 0.14 -30.77 8.93
C ILE A 295 0.10 -29.25 9.13
N HIS A 296 0.85 -28.49 8.33
CA HIS A 296 0.88 -27.05 8.41
C HIS A 296 -0.51 -26.43 8.15
N SER A 297 -1.22 -26.91 7.12
CA SER A 297 -2.59 -26.46 6.81
C SER A 297 -3.57 -26.87 7.90
N ALA A 298 -3.55 -28.14 8.31
CA ALA A 298 -4.45 -28.65 9.34
C ALA A 298 -4.29 -27.88 10.66
N PHE A 299 -3.04 -27.63 11.09
CA PHE A 299 -2.77 -26.85 12.30
C PHE A 299 -3.36 -25.45 12.19
N ASN A 300 -3.04 -24.69 11.12
CA ASN A 300 -3.49 -23.29 11.01
C ASN A 300 -5.01 -23.17 10.85
N ILE A 301 -5.65 -24.08 10.12
CA ILE A 301 -7.11 -24.11 9.97
C ILE A 301 -7.79 -24.46 11.29
N ILE A 302 -7.34 -25.53 11.98
CA ILE A 302 -7.92 -25.96 13.26
C ILE A 302 -7.70 -24.89 14.33
N ALA A 303 -6.48 -24.35 14.45
CA ALA A 303 -6.20 -23.27 15.40
C ALA A 303 -7.09 -22.05 15.15
N THR A 304 -7.29 -21.67 13.89
CA THR A 304 -8.20 -20.57 13.52
C THR A 304 -9.65 -20.90 13.90
N LEU A 305 -10.17 -22.07 13.54
CA LEU A 305 -11.56 -22.46 13.85
C LEU A 305 -11.81 -22.50 15.36
N VAL A 306 -10.85 -22.99 16.13
CA VAL A 306 -10.96 -23.09 17.59
C VAL A 306 -10.85 -21.72 18.25
N LEU A 307 -9.92 -20.86 17.81
CA LEU A 307 -9.62 -19.59 18.48
C LEU A 307 -10.44 -18.41 17.94
N LEU A 308 -11.05 -18.50 16.77
CA LEU A 308 -11.84 -17.42 16.18
C LEU A 308 -12.99 -16.95 17.08
N PRO A 309 -13.78 -17.84 17.73
CA PRO A 309 -14.79 -17.43 18.71
C PRO A 309 -14.20 -16.71 19.93
N PHE A 310 -12.94 -17.00 20.27
CA PHE A 310 -12.24 -16.43 21.43
C PHE A 310 -11.36 -15.22 21.05
N GLY A 311 -11.57 -14.61 19.88
CA GLY A 311 -10.79 -13.44 19.44
C GLY A 311 -10.79 -12.28 20.43
N ASP A 312 -11.92 -12.02 21.13
CA ASP A 312 -11.97 -11.00 22.19
C ASP A 312 -11.12 -11.36 23.42
N MET A 313 -10.96 -12.63 23.71
CA MET A 313 -10.06 -13.08 24.76
C MET A 313 -8.61 -12.76 24.40
N LEU A 314 -8.18 -13.02 23.16
CA LEU A 314 -6.84 -12.68 22.68
C LEU A 314 -6.59 -11.17 22.75
N VAL A 315 -7.57 -10.34 22.37
CA VAL A 315 -7.51 -8.88 22.51
C VAL A 315 -7.36 -8.48 24.00
N LYS A 316 -8.16 -9.04 24.89
CA LYS A 316 -8.07 -8.77 26.34
C LYS A 316 -6.69 -9.15 26.89
N MET A 317 -6.14 -10.30 26.49
CA MET A 317 -4.79 -10.72 26.88
C MET A 317 -3.73 -9.73 26.38
N ALA A 318 -3.82 -9.27 25.13
CA ALA A 318 -2.93 -8.28 24.59
C ALA A 318 -3.03 -6.92 25.30
N CYS A 319 -4.25 -6.48 25.65
CA CYS A 319 -4.48 -5.27 26.43
C CYS A 319 -3.94 -5.40 27.87
N ALA A 320 -3.99 -6.58 28.48
CA ALA A 320 -3.41 -6.82 29.80
C ALA A 320 -1.88 -6.75 29.77
N THR A 321 -1.24 -7.13 28.65
CA THR A 321 0.21 -7.08 28.44
C THR A 321 0.67 -5.65 28.10
N VAL A 322 0.00 -5.00 27.16
CA VAL A 322 0.25 -3.62 26.76
C VAL A 322 -0.82 -2.75 27.39
N ARG A 323 -0.55 -2.31 28.60
CA ARG A 323 -1.51 -1.52 29.42
C ARG A 323 -1.58 -0.06 28.96
N ASP A 324 -2.76 0.56 29.14
CA ASP A 324 -2.90 2.01 28.99
C ASP A 324 -2.19 2.72 30.14
N THR A 325 -1.31 3.68 29.82
CA THR A 325 -0.68 4.57 30.81
C THR A 325 -1.45 5.88 30.86
N LYS A 326 -1.55 6.50 32.06
CA LYS A 326 -2.28 7.74 32.27
C LYS A 326 -1.66 8.98 31.56
N GLU A 327 -0.46 8.84 31.03
CA GLU A 327 0.31 9.93 30.37
C GLU A 327 0.40 9.72 28.85
N GLU A 328 -0.67 9.33 28.20
CA GLU A 328 -0.66 9.40 26.74
C GLU A 328 -0.71 10.88 26.32
N LYS A 329 0.31 11.35 25.57
CA LYS A 329 0.11 12.49 24.68
C LYS A 329 -1.10 12.12 23.83
N VAL A 330 -2.20 12.81 24.03
CA VAL A 330 -3.35 12.73 23.13
C VAL A 330 -2.78 13.13 21.78
N ILE A 331 -2.60 12.15 20.88
CA ILE A 331 -2.21 12.44 19.51
C ILE A 331 -3.31 13.37 19.01
N SER A 332 -2.95 14.57 18.56
CA SER A 332 -3.94 15.52 18.07
C SER A 332 -4.73 14.85 16.92
N ALA A 333 -5.98 15.25 16.75
CA ALA A 333 -6.76 14.72 15.61
C ALA A 333 -6.05 15.01 14.26
N GLU A 334 -5.29 16.09 14.20
CA GLU A 334 -4.45 16.47 13.06
C GLU A 334 -3.30 15.47 12.85
N ASP A 335 -2.52 15.15 13.88
CA ASP A 335 -1.43 14.16 13.75
C ASP A 335 -1.93 12.77 13.39
N GLN A 336 -3.15 12.41 13.85
CA GLN A 336 -3.77 11.13 13.51
C GLN A 336 -4.07 11.02 12.01
N GLU A 337 -4.37 12.13 11.35
CA GLU A 337 -4.65 12.16 9.91
C GLU A 337 -3.40 11.85 9.06
N PHE A 338 -2.23 12.32 9.49
CA PHE A 338 -0.95 12.06 8.82
C PHE A 338 -0.38 10.67 9.09
N MET A 339 -0.89 9.95 10.09
CA MET A 339 -0.50 8.55 10.34
C MET A 339 -0.84 7.60 9.18
N ILE A 340 -1.60 8.05 8.19
CA ILE A 340 -1.86 7.30 6.96
C ILE A 340 -0.58 7.12 6.14
N LEU A 341 0.39 8.06 6.22
CA LEU A 341 1.70 8.01 5.55
C LEU A 341 2.72 7.21 6.39
N GLU A 342 2.33 6.02 6.78
CA GLU A 342 3.11 5.17 7.68
C GLU A 342 4.29 4.51 6.94
N SER A 343 5.51 4.70 7.45
CA SER A 343 6.74 4.17 6.82
C SER A 343 6.77 2.63 6.67
N ARG A 344 5.99 1.90 7.47
CA ARG A 344 5.85 0.44 7.37
C ARG A 344 5.20 0.01 6.06
N PHE A 345 4.38 0.85 5.45
CA PHE A 345 3.77 0.56 4.15
C PHE A 345 4.78 0.59 3.00
N LEU A 346 5.93 1.25 3.16
CA LEU A 346 7.01 1.26 2.16
C LEU A 346 7.61 -0.13 1.87
N SER A 347 7.33 -1.13 2.72
CA SER A 347 7.64 -2.53 2.44
C SER A 347 6.67 -3.19 1.44
N ASN A 348 5.51 -2.56 1.19
CA ASN A 348 4.50 -2.97 0.23
C ASN A 348 4.12 -1.76 -0.65
N PRO A 349 4.86 -1.52 -1.74
CA PRO A 349 4.74 -0.30 -2.54
C PRO A 349 3.33 0.01 -3.04
N GLY A 350 2.57 -1.01 -3.49
CA GLY A 350 1.20 -0.83 -3.95
C GLY A 350 0.27 -0.24 -2.88
N ILE A 351 0.41 -0.69 -1.61
CA ILE A 351 -0.38 -0.13 -0.50
C ILE A 351 0.09 1.30 -0.17
N ALA A 352 1.41 1.53 -0.19
CA ALA A 352 1.97 2.85 0.06
C ALA A 352 1.47 3.88 -0.97
N ILE A 353 1.37 3.52 -2.24
CA ILE A 353 0.79 4.35 -3.32
C ILE A 353 -0.66 4.70 -3.01
N GLU A 354 -1.48 3.74 -2.60
CA GLU A 354 -2.91 4.01 -2.36
C GLU A 354 -3.15 4.86 -1.11
N GLN A 355 -2.35 4.67 -0.06
CA GLN A 355 -2.39 5.57 1.09
C GLN A 355 -1.93 6.99 0.70
N SER A 356 -0.94 7.10 -0.18
CA SER A 356 -0.50 8.38 -0.73
C SER A 356 -1.59 9.05 -1.58
N LYS A 357 -2.28 8.30 -2.45
CA LYS A 357 -3.44 8.80 -3.21
C LYS A 357 -4.54 9.33 -2.29
N THR A 358 -4.83 8.59 -1.21
CA THR A 358 -5.84 9.00 -0.23
C THR A 358 -5.43 10.30 0.48
N ALA A 359 -4.17 10.45 0.87
CA ALA A 359 -3.65 11.68 1.46
C ALA A 359 -3.68 12.86 0.46
N ALA A 360 -3.24 12.63 -0.78
CA ALA A 360 -3.22 13.64 -1.83
C ALA A 360 -4.64 14.12 -2.21
N ARG A 361 -5.62 13.21 -2.29
CA ARG A 361 -7.03 13.57 -2.50
C ARG A 361 -7.57 14.45 -1.37
N LYS A 362 -7.25 14.13 -0.11
CA LYS A 362 -7.65 14.97 1.04
C LYS A 362 -7.00 16.35 0.98
N MET A 363 -5.72 16.43 0.62
CA MET A 363 -5.03 17.70 0.41
C MET A 363 -5.74 18.55 -0.63
N ALA A 364 -6.02 17.99 -1.81
CA ALA A 364 -6.74 18.68 -2.89
C ALA A 364 -8.13 19.14 -2.48
N GLU A 365 -8.88 18.34 -1.70
CA GLU A 365 -10.19 18.71 -1.16
C GLU A 365 -10.10 19.86 -0.15
N GLN A 366 -9.03 19.90 0.68
CA GLN A 366 -8.79 21.02 1.60
C GLN A 366 -8.47 22.30 0.83
N SER A 367 -7.64 22.26 -0.22
CA SER A 367 -7.34 23.43 -1.06
C SER A 367 -8.60 24.00 -1.71
N LYS A 368 -9.46 23.13 -2.27
CA LYS A 368 -10.79 23.52 -2.77
C LYS A 368 -11.67 24.16 -1.70
N THR A 369 -11.65 23.60 -0.48
CA THR A 369 -12.43 24.11 0.65
C THR A 369 -11.93 25.50 1.08
N ALA A 370 -10.62 25.71 1.15
CA ALA A 370 -10.03 27.02 1.48
C ALA A 370 -10.46 28.09 0.47
N LEU A 371 -10.41 27.76 -0.83
CA LEU A 371 -10.82 28.67 -1.90
C LEU A 371 -12.30 29.08 -1.78
N ASN A 372 -13.20 28.11 -1.61
CA ASN A 372 -14.63 28.40 -1.48
C ASN A 372 -14.95 29.25 -0.25
N LEU A 373 -14.26 29.01 0.87
CA LEU A 373 -14.39 29.85 2.07
C LEU A 373 -13.87 31.28 1.82
N SER A 374 -12.78 31.43 1.07
CA SER A 374 -12.20 32.75 0.74
C SER A 374 -13.10 33.56 -0.18
N PHE A 375 -13.85 32.93 -1.11
CA PHE A 375 -14.87 33.61 -1.92
C PHE A 375 -16.02 34.15 -1.04
N GLY A 376 -16.53 33.34 -0.13
CA GLY A 376 -17.56 33.80 0.80
C GLY A 376 -17.15 34.98 1.68
N LEU A 377 -15.85 35.12 1.96
CA LEU A 377 -15.31 36.25 2.74
C LEU A 377 -15.24 37.56 1.95
N LEU A 378 -15.23 37.51 0.62
CA LEU A 378 -15.30 38.71 -0.21
C LEU A 378 -16.68 39.38 -0.14
N ASP A 379 -17.74 38.59 0.08
CA ASP A 379 -19.11 39.07 0.23
C ASP A 379 -19.43 39.51 1.66
N ASP A 380 -19.06 38.68 2.65
CA ASP A 380 -19.30 38.91 4.08
C ASP A 380 -18.11 38.42 4.90
N PHE A 381 -17.26 39.34 5.33
CA PHE A 381 -16.08 39.02 6.08
C PHE A 381 -16.39 38.60 7.51
N GLN A 382 -15.97 37.40 7.88
CA GLN A 382 -16.09 36.82 9.23
C GLN A 382 -14.75 36.32 9.73
N GLU A 383 -14.27 36.84 10.86
CA GLU A 383 -12.95 36.50 11.44
C GLU A 383 -12.82 35.00 11.72
N GLU A 384 -13.89 34.34 12.14
CA GLU A 384 -13.90 32.87 12.37
C GLU A 384 -13.64 32.09 11.09
N THR A 385 -14.25 32.49 9.98
CA THR A 385 -14.05 31.88 8.67
C THR A 385 -12.66 32.18 8.12
N ALA A 386 -12.15 33.39 8.31
CA ALA A 386 -10.78 33.74 7.95
C ALA A 386 -9.75 32.88 8.70
N PHE A 387 -9.93 32.70 10.01
CA PHE A 387 -9.09 31.80 10.79
C PHE A 387 -9.17 30.31 10.35
N ARG A 388 -10.32 29.88 9.85
CA ARG A 388 -10.43 28.54 9.26
C ARG A 388 -9.64 28.41 7.96
N VAL A 389 -9.62 29.44 7.12
CA VAL A 389 -8.79 29.45 5.88
C VAL A 389 -7.31 29.34 6.24
N GLU A 390 -6.82 30.14 7.20
CA GLU A 390 -5.43 30.06 7.67
C GLU A 390 -5.07 28.65 8.19
N LYS A 391 -5.98 28.02 8.95
CA LYS A 391 -5.75 26.65 9.44
C LYS A 391 -5.73 25.61 8.32
N ILE A 392 -6.59 25.77 7.32
CA ILE A 392 -6.64 24.83 6.21
C ILE A 392 -5.37 24.95 5.36
N GLU A 393 -4.91 26.18 5.09
CA GLU A 393 -3.68 26.41 4.34
C GLU A 393 -2.47 25.81 5.08
N ALA A 394 -2.27 26.11 6.37
CA ALA A 394 -1.20 25.53 7.18
C ALA A 394 -1.25 23.98 7.21
N LYS A 395 -2.45 23.41 7.07
CA LYS A 395 -2.62 21.96 6.97
C LYS A 395 -2.27 21.45 5.57
N VAL A 396 -2.60 22.18 4.52
CA VAL A 396 -2.25 21.82 3.12
C VAL A 396 -0.73 21.87 2.93
N ASP A 397 -0.06 22.91 3.45
CA ASP A 397 1.40 23.05 3.49
C ASP A 397 2.04 21.82 4.17
N ARG A 398 1.53 21.43 5.34
CA ARG A 398 1.99 20.21 6.02
C ARG A 398 1.77 18.95 5.18
N TYR A 399 0.66 18.85 4.41
CA TYR A 399 0.44 17.72 3.51
C TYR A 399 1.49 17.66 2.40
N GLU A 400 1.85 18.81 1.81
CA GLU A 400 2.88 18.89 0.77
C GLU A 400 4.22 18.35 1.30
N ASP A 401 4.68 18.84 2.44
CA ASP A 401 5.93 18.44 3.09
C ASP A 401 5.96 16.94 3.45
N GLU A 402 4.95 16.45 4.16
CA GLU A 402 4.91 15.06 4.65
C GLU A 402 4.72 14.07 3.50
N LEU A 403 3.80 14.39 2.57
CA LEU A 403 3.52 13.53 1.41
C LEU A 403 4.69 13.55 0.42
N GLY A 404 5.26 14.73 0.12
CA GLY A 404 6.43 14.86 -0.75
C GLY A 404 7.62 14.04 -0.23
N THR A 405 7.92 14.16 1.07
CA THR A 405 8.97 13.35 1.71
C THR A 405 8.67 11.85 1.65
N TYR A 406 7.41 11.46 1.79
CA TYR A 406 7.00 10.05 1.72
C TYR A 406 7.12 9.50 0.30
N LEU A 407 6.65 10.25 -0.71
CA LEU A 407 6.70 9.88 -2.12
C LEU A 407 8.16 9.73 -2.63
N ILE A 408 9.08 10.59 -2.17
CA ILE A 408 10.52 10.46 -2.50
C ILE A 408 11.08 9.12 -1.98
N LYS A 409 10.71 8.70 -0.77
CA LYS A 409 11.11 7.39 -0.23
C LYS A 409 10.47 6.23 -0.99
N LEU A 410 9.24 6.41 -1.43
CA LEU A 410 8.49 5.42 -2.19
C LEU A 410 9.07 5.25 -3.61
N ASN A 411 9.54 6.32 -4.24
CA ASN A 411 10.21 6.30 -5.54
C ASN A 411 11.50 5.45 -5.56
N GLN A 412 12.08 5.19 -4.40
CA GLN A 412 13.26 4.31 -4.27
C GLN A 412 12.90 2.81 -4.24
N LYS A 413 11.62 2.49 -4.29
CA LYS A 413 11.11 1.12 -4.29
C LYS A 413 10.86 0.65 -5.71
N ASP A 414 10.77 -0.68 -5.86
CA ASP A 414 10.46 -1.31 -7.12
C ASP A 414 8.94 -1.24 -7.37
N LEU A 415 8.50 -0.27 -8.15
CA LEU A 415 7.10 0.02 -8.44
C LEU A 415 6.64 -0.66 -9.72
N SER A 416 5.35 -0.97 -9.82
CA SER A 416 4.73 -1.28 -11.10
C SER A 416 4.68 -0.02 -11.99
N LEU A 417 4.49 -0.18 -13.30
CA LEU A 417 4.35 0.96 -14.22
C LEU A 417 3.17 1.86 -13.81
N GLU A 418 2.03 1.27 -13.46
CA GLU A 418 0.83 1.98 -13.02
C GLU A 418 1.06 2.76 -11.70
N ASP A 419 1.81 2.15 -10.76
CA ASP A 419 2.19 2.81 -9.51
C ASP A 419 3.19 3.93 -9.74
N SER A 420 4.15 3.73 -10.67
CA SER A 420 5.11 4.78 -11.07
C SER A 420 4.42 5.98 -11.70
N HIS A 421 3.43 5.76 -12.58
CA HIS A 421 2.61 6.83 -13.14
C HIS A 421 1.84 7.57 -12.04
N SER A 422 1.19 6.83 -11.13
CA SER A 422 0.47 7.43 -10.01
C SER A 422 1.37 8.26 -9.09
N LEU A 423 2.55 7.75 -8.78
CA LEU A 423 3.56 8.47 -7.99
C LEU A 423 4.01 9.76 -8.70
N SER A 424 4.26 9.69 -9.99
CA SER A 424 4.67 10.84 -10.79
C SER A 424 3.60 11.93 -10.79
N ILE A 425 2.33 11.56 -11.03
CA ILE A 425 1.20 12.50 -10.97
C ILE A 425 1.14 13.17 -9.58
N MET A 426 1.23 12.39 -8.50
CA MET A 426 1.19 12.96 -7.15
C MET A 426 2.34 13.93 -6.89
N LEU A 427 3.59 13.55 -7.25
CA LEU A 427 4.76 14.40 -7.03
C LEU A 427 4.67 15.76 -7.76
N HIS A 428 4.04 15.79 -8.92
CA HIS A 428 3.85 17.05 -9.67
C HIS A 428 2.66 17.86 -9.17
N CYS A 429 1.53 17.20 -8.86
CA CYS A 429 0.30 17.92 -8.55
C CYS A 429 0.19 18.42 -7.10
N ILE A 430 0.91 17.82 -6.12
CA ILE A 430 0.81 18.27 -4.72
C ILE A 430 1.22 19.74 -4.56
N GLY A 431 2.29 20.18 -5.23
CA GLY A 431 2.71 21.57 -5.21
C GLY A 431 1.70 22.52 -5.84
N ASP A 432 0.98 22.10 -6.90
CA ASP A 432 -0.07 22.92 -7.51
C ASP A 432 -1.28 23.09 -6.57
N PHE A 433 -1.66 22.04 -5.82
CA PHE A 433 -2.72 22.16 -4.81
C PHE A 433 -2.31 23.01 -3.61
N GLU A 434 -1.04 22.98 -3.21
CA GLU A 434 -0.52 23.90 -2.18
C GLU A 434 -0.61 25.34 -2.67
N ARG A 435 -0.18 25.66 -3.91
CA ARG A 435 -0.29 26.98 -4.49
C ARG A 435 -1.73 27.48 -4.62
N ILE A 436 -2.69 26.60 -4.96
CA ILE A 436 -4.11 26.96 -4.93
C ILE A 436 -4.55 27.40 -3.53
N SER A 437 -4.09 26.72 -2.49
CA SER A 437 -4.37 27.06 -1.09
C SER A 437 -3.72 28.39 -0.67
N ASP A 438 -2.47 28.63 -1.07
CA ASP A 438 -1.75 29.91 -0.88
C ASP A 438 -2.52 31.10 -1.48
N HIS A 439 -3.02 30.93 -2.73
CA HIS A 439 -3.83 31.95 -3.38
C HIS A 439 -5.19 32.15 -2.71
N ALA A 440 -5.80 31.10 -2.17
CA ALA A 440 -7.00 31.22 -1.36
C ALA A 440 -6.75 32.04 -0.09
N LEU A 441 -5.62 31.83 0.60
CA LEU A 441 -5.17 32.64 1.72
C LEU A 441 -4.95 34.10 1.30
N SER A 442 -4.40 34.35 0.12
CA SER A 442 -4.17 35.69 -0.42
C SER A 442 -5.51 36.43 -0.68
N ILE A 443 -6.49 35.72 -1.24
CA ILE A 443 -7.86 36.25 -1.43
C ILE A 443 -8.52 36.58 -0.09
N MET A 444 -8.39 35.72 0.91
CA MET A 444 -8.88 35.99 2.28
C MET A 444 -8.23 37.24 2.89
N LYS A 445 -6.91 37.43 2.71
CA LYS A 445 -6.22 38.66 3.17
C LYS A 445 -6.75 39.90 2.47
N SER A 446 -7.04 39.83 1.18
CA SER A 446 -7.72 40.92 0.44
C SER A 446 -9.11 41.21 0.99
N ALA A 447 -9.90 40.18 1.30
CA ALA A 447 -11.22 40.35 1.93
C ALA A 447 -11.11 41.01 3.31
N LYS A 448 -10.11 40.66 4.11
CA LYS A 448 -9.82 41.30 5.40
C LYS A 448 -9.48 42.78 5.23
N GLU A 449 -8.63 43.12 4.27
CA GLU A 449 -8.27 44.50 3.96
C GLU A 449 -9.49 45.33 3.56
N ILE A 450 -10.39 44.79 2.72
CA ILE A 450 -11.65 45.43 2.34
C ILE A 450 -12.49 45.73 3.58
N SER A 451 -12.64 44.74 4.47
CA SER A 451 -13.43 44.86 5.71
C SER A 451 -12.84 45.89 6.69
N GLU A 452 -11.53 45.84 6.95
CA GLU A 452 -10.83 46.77 7.87
C GLU A 452 -10.92 48.21 7.40
N LYS A 453 -10.88 48.44 6.10
CA LYS A 453 -11.02 49.79 5.48
C LYS A 453 -12.44 50.26 5.33
N ASN A 454 -13.45 49.43 5.66
CA ASN A 454 -14.86 49.69 5.37
C ASN A 454 -15.12 50.10 3.89
N ALA A 455 -14.32 49.53 2.98
CA ALA A 455 -14.39 49.77 1.56
C ALA A 455 -15.36 48.78 0.89
N ARG A 456 -15.86 49.12 -0.29
CA ARG A 456 -16.74 48.25 -1.09
C ARG A 456 -16.44 48.41 -2.55
N PHE A 457 -16.54 47.34 -3.30
CA PHE A 457 -16.61 47.39 -4.75
C PHE A 457 -17.96 47.97 -5.23
N SER A 458 -17.99 48.54 -6.44
CA SER A 458 -19.25 48.88 -7.05
C SER A 458 -20.07 47.65 -7.40
N ASP A 459 -21.40 47.76 -7.45
CA ASP A 459 -22.31 46.62 -7.76
C ASP A 459 -21.91 45.92 -9.07
N LYS A 460 -21.46 46.68 -10.07
CA LYS A 460 -20.96 46.13 -11.35
C LYS A 460 -19.67 45.32 -11.16
N ALA A 461 -18.77 45.81 -10.36
CA ALA A 461 -17.51 45.11 -10.10
C ALA A 461 -17.73 43.81 -9.30
N VAL A 462 -18.68 43.80 -8.36
CA VAL A 462 -19.10 42.61 -7.62
C VAL A 462 -19.67 41.56 -8.57
N GLN A 463 -20.58 41.95 -9.48
CA GLN A 463 -21.15 41.04 -10.48
C GLN A 463 -20.08 40.43 -11.42
N GLU A 464 -19.14 41.27 -11.88
CA GLU A 464 -18.03 40.83 -12.72
C GLU A 464 -17.13 39.87 -11.96
N LEU A 465 -16.83 40.14 -10.68
CA LEU A 465 -15.99 39.29 -9.84
C LEU A 465 -16.64 37.92 -9.56
N HIS A 466 -17.96 37.91 -9.26
CA HIS A 466 -18.70 36.65 -9.07
C HIS A 466 -18.69 35.73 -10.31
N ILE A 467 -18.66 36.28 -11.51
CA ILE A 467 -18.55 35.50 -12.74
C ILE A 467 -17.15 34.84 -12.82
N MET A 468 -16.12 35.60 -12.48
CA MET A 468 -14.75 35.07 -12.45
C MET A 468 -14.56 34.02 -11.33
N GLU A 469 -15.09 34.28 -10.14
CA GLU A 469 -15.10 33.33 -9.02
C GLU A 469 -15.78 32.00 -9.41
N LYS A 470 -16.91 32.09 -10.10
CA LYS A 470 -17.60 30.91 -10.61
C LYS A 470 -16.75 30.15 -11.61
N ALA A 471 -16.12 30.80 -12.57
CA ALA A 471 -15.23 30.15 -13.54
C ALA A 471 -14.05 29.46 -12.87
N VAL A 472 -13.44 30.12 -11.86
CA VAL A 472 -12.33 29.55 -11.09
C VAL A 472 -12.80 28.39 -10.19
N SER A 473 -13.98 28.48 -9.60
CA SER A 473 -14.56 27.35 -8.84
C SER A 473 -14.77 26.13 -9.74
N ASP A 474 -15.27 26.34 -10.95
CA ASP A 474 -15.55 25.27 -11.91
C ASP A 474 -14.26 24.62 -12.44
N ILE A 475 -13.20 25.40 -12.72
CA ILE A 475 -11.90 24.83 -13.13
C ILE A 475 -11.22 24.04 -12.01
N VAL A 476 -11.30 24.51 -10.75
CA VAL A 476 -10.76 23.79 -9.59
C VAL A 476 -11.51 22.48 -9.36
N GLU A 477 -12.83 22.46 -9.53
CA GLU A 477 -13.63 21.22 -9.46
C GLU A 477 -13.22 20.22 -10.55
N LYS A 478 -13.01 20.70 -11.79
CA LYS A 478 -12.50 19.87 -12.89
C LYS A 478 -11.10 19.33 -12.59
N ALA A 479 -10.17 20.17 -12.16
CA ALA A 479 -8.81 19.77 -11.81
C ALA A 479 -8.80 18.73 -10.68
N TYR A 480 -9.64 18.91 -9.64
CA TYR A 480 -9.85 17.92 -8.59
C TYR A 480 -10.38 16.59 -9.14
N SER A 481 -11.39 16.62 -10.01
CA SER A 481 -11.96 15.41 -10.62
C SER A 481 -10.94 14.68 -11.49
N VAL A 482 -10.19 15.41 -12.30
CA VAL A 482 -9.10 14.87 -13.13
C VAL A 482 -8.04 14.19 -12.28
N PHE A 483 -7.58 14.85 -11.22
CA PHE A 483 -6.60 14.29 -10.31
C PHE A 483 -7.12 13.08 -9.54
N ALA A 484 -8.32 13.16 -8.97
CA ALA A 484 -8.90 12.13 -8.12
C ALA A 484 -9.31 10.88 -8.90
N ASN A 485 -9.80 11.02 -10.13
CA ASN A 485 -10.41 9.96 -10.93
C ASN A 485 -9.60 9.60 -12.18
N GLN A 486 -8.54 10.36 -12.50
CA GLN A 486 -7.76 10.25 -13.74
C GLN A 486 -8.65 10.35 -14.99
N ASP A 487 -9.61 11.31 -14.96
CA ASP A 487 -10.55 11.54 -16.05
C ASP A 487 -9.91 12.38 -17.16
N LEU A 488 -9.38 11.71 -18.17
CA LEU A 488 -8.70 12.35 -19.31
C LEU A 488 -9.64 13.23 -20.13
N ARG A 489 -10.97 12.96 -20.16
CA ARG A 489 -11.92 13.79 -20.88
C ARG A 489 -12.13 15.14 -20.18
N ALA A 490 -12.25 15.10 -18.86
CA ALA A 490 -12.34 16.33 -18.07
C ALA A 490 -11.05 17.16 -18.16
N ALA A 491 -9.90 16.51 -18.35
CA ALA A 491 -8.61 17.19 -18.54
C ALA A 491 -8.59 18.06 -19.82
N GLU A 492 -9.22 17.60 -20.91
CA GLU A 492 -9.31 18.36 -22.18
C GLU A 492 -10.16 19.65 -22.06
N GLU A 493 -11.02 19.76 -21.04
CA GLU A 493 -11.88 20.93 -20.80
C GLU A 493 -11.20 22.00 -19.91
N ILE A 494 -10.07 21.69 -19.27
CA ILE A 494 -9.39 22.60 -18.34
C ILE A 494 -8.75 23.77 -19.11
N GLU A 495 -7.95 23.48 -20.13
CA GLU A 495 -7.21 24.50 -20.88
C GLU A 495 -8.10 25.52 -21.58
N PRO A 496 -9.23 25.14 -22.26
CA PRO A 496 -10.18 26.11 -22.77
C PRO A 496 -10.78 27.03 -21.70
N LEU A 497 -11.03 26.53 -20.50
CA LEU A 497 -11.58 27.31 -19.39
C LEU A 497 -10.51 28.23 -18.77
N GLU A 498 -9.27 27.81 -18.69
CA GLU A 498 -8.13 28.65 -18.25
C GLU A 498 -7.98 29.89 -19.17
N GLU A 499 -7.98 29.70 -20.50
CA GLU A 499 -7.90 30.80 -21.46
C GLU A 499 -9.06 31.82 -21.28
N VAL A 500 -10.28 31.34 -20.96
CA VAL A 500 -11.40 32.22 -20.63
C VAL A 500 -11.19 32.99 -19.33
N ILE A 501 -10.61 32.36 -18.30
CA ILE A 501 -10.31 33.01 -17.02
C ILE A 501 -9.25 34.11 -17.24
N ASP A 502 -8.26 33.87 -18.08
CA ASP A 502 -7.26 34.85 -18.51
C ASP A 502 -7.90 36.05 -19.24
N GLU A 503 -8.85 35.77 -20.14
CA GLU A 503 -9.60 36.82 -20.82
C GLU A 503 -10.44 37.64 -19.83
N LEU A 504 -11.08 36.97 -18.86
CA LEU A 504 -11.85 37.63 -17.78
C LEU A 504 -10.95 38.52 -16.92
N SER A 505 -9.79 38.04 -16.49
CA SER A 505 -8.83 38.82 -15.70
C SER A 505 -8.43 40.11 -16.40
N ARG A 506 -8.05 40.00 -17.66
CA ARG A 506 -7.70 41.17 -18.50
C ARG A 506 -8.84 42.15 -18.65
N GLU A 507 -10.06 41.67 -18.87
CA GLU A 507 -11.25 42.50 -19.05
C GLU A 507 -11.68 43.17 -17.74
N LEU A 508 -11.66 42.49 -16.60
CA LEU A 508 -11.96 43.06 -15.28
C LEU A 508 -11.02 44.22 -14.95
N LYS A 509 -9.71 44.00 -15.15
CA LYS A 509 -8.68 45.03 -14.96
C LYS A 509 -8.92 46.24 -15.87
N ARG A 510 -9.28 46.02 -17.14
CA ARG A 510 -9.58 47.07 -18.09
C ARG A 510 -10.83 47.86 -17.69
N ARG A 511 -11.91 47.18 -17.28
CA ARG A 511 -13.17 47.83 -16.84
C ARG A 511 -12.95 48.64 -15.56
N HIS A 512 -12.12 48.15 -14.65
CA HIS A 512 -11.78 48.88 -13.42
C HIS A 512 -11.04 50.18 -13.73
N VAL A 513 -10.06 50.17 -14.65
CA VAL A 513 -9.38 51.41 -15.09
C VAL A 513 -10.39 52.43 -15.66
N ASN A 514 -11.40 52.00 -16.40
CA ASN A 514 -12.44 52.90 -16.91
C ASN A 514 -13.30 53.47 -15.76
N ARG A 515 -13.68 52.67 -14.76
CA ARG A 515 -14.40 53.13 -13.55
C ARG A 515 -13.56 54.13 -12.75
N LEU A 516 -12.25 53.89 -12.66
CA LEU A 516 -11.30 54.79 -11.98
C LEU A 516 -11.26 56.17 -12.69
N ARG A 517 -11.20 56.19 -14.04
CA ARG A 517 -11.23 57.42 -14.83
C ARG A 517 -12.57 58.16 -14.70
N ALA A 518 -13.65 57.43 -14.52
CA ALA A 518 -14.98 58.01 -14.31
C ALA A 518 -15.18 58.52 -12.86
N GLY A 519 -14.26 58.26 -11.93
CA GLY A 519 -14.41 58.60 -10.52
C GLY A 519 -15.39 57.70 -9.76
N GLU A 520 -15.70 56.52 -10.29
CA GLU A 520 -16.66 55.55 -9.72
C GLU A 520 -15.97 54.59 -8.72
N CYS A 521 -14.63 54.58 -8.61
CA CYS A 521 -13.88 53.78 -7.68
C CYS A 521 -12.58 54.49 -7.23
N THR A 522 -11.88 53.93 -6.23
CA THR A 522 -10.64 54.45 -5.68
C THR A 522 -9.42 53.68 -6.18
N ILE A 523 -8.25 54.33 -6.15
CA ILE A 523 -6.98 53.68 -6.52
C ILE A 523 -6.67 52.50 -5.60
N GLU A 524 -6.98 52.63 -4.30
CA GLU A 524 -6.75 51.55 -3.31
C GLU A 524 -7.55 50.30 -3.67
N MET A 525 -8.83 50.43 -3.99
CA MET A 525 -9.67 49.33 -4.41
C MET A 525 -9.21 48.73 -5.75
N GLY A 526 -8.48 49.49 -6.55
CA GLY A 526 -7.82 49.01 -7.77
C GLY A 526 -6.69 48.04 -7.49
N PHE A 527 -5.88 48.30 -6.46
CA PHE A 527 -4.83 47.35 -6.03
C PHE A 527 -5.44 46.07 -5.49
N VAL A 528 -6.42 46.17 -4.60
CA VAL A 528 -7.11 45.00 -4.04
C VAL A 528 -7.76 44.15 -5.15
N LEU A 529 -8.42 44.77 -6.12
CA LEU A 529 -9.02 44.03 -7.26
C LEU A 529 -7.92 43.35 -8.11
N SER A 530 -6.81 44.06 -8.33
CA SER A 530 -5.67 43.49 -9.06
C SER A 530 -5.07 42.26 -8.36
N ASP A 531 -4.94 42.31 -7.03
CA ASP A 531 -4.41 41.20 -6.24
C ASP A 531 -5.35 39.99 -6.27
N ILE A 532 -6.68 40.23 -6.11
CA ILE A 532 -7.69 39.18 -6.23
C ILE A 532 -7.67 38.57 -7.62
N THR A 533 -7.76 39.38 -8.69
CA THR A 533 -7.81 38.86 -10.07
C THR A 533 -6.53 38.12 -10.46
N THR A 534 -5.37 38.56 -9.94
CA THR A 534 -4.11 37.87 -10.15
C THR A 534 -4.07 36.52 -9.42
N SER A 535 -4.57 36.46 -8.19
CA SER A 535 -4.68 35.19 -7.47
C SER A 535 -5.64 34.21 -8.18
N LEU A 536 -6.76 34.70 -8.72
CA LEU A 536 -7.73 33.89 -9.48
C LEU A 536 -7.12 33.33 -10.79
N GLU A 537 -6.36 34.16 -11.53
CA GLU A 537 -5.62 33.77 -12.73
C GLU A 537 -4.58 32.69 -12.40
N ARG A 538 -3.76 32.89 -11.35
CA ARG A 538 -2.77 31.90 -10.91
C ARG A 538 -3.38 30.57 -10.47
N ILE A 539 -4.56 30.58 -9.85
CA ILE A 539 -5.27 29.34 -9.52
C ILE A 539 -5.63 28.57 -10.81
N ALA A 540 -6.06 29.27 -11.86
CA ALA A 540 -6.36 28.62 -13.14
C ALA A 540 -5.09 28.04 -13.80
N ASP A 541 -3.95 28.78 -13.77
CA ASP A 541 -2.64 28.27 -14.21
C ASP A 541 -2.27 26.94 -13.53
N HIS A 542 -2.44 26.86 -12.20
CA HIS A 542 -2.17 25.63 -11.44
C HIS A 542 -3.12 24.49 -11.79
N CYS A 543 -4.39 24.80 -12.07
CA CYS A 543 -5.35 23.80 -12.55
C CYS A 543 -4.97 23.27 -13.95
N SER A 544 -4.50 24.14 -14.86
CA SER A 544 -3.98 23.74 -16.16
C SER A 544 -2.78 22.80 -16.01
N ASN A 545 -1.81 23.11 -15.12
CA ASN A 545 -0.67 22.25 -14.83
C ASN A 545 -1.11 20.84 -14.38
N ILE A 546 -2.12 20.74 -13.51
CA ILE A 546 -2.69 19.47 -13.06
C ILE A 546 -3.28 18.68 -14.23
N GLY A 547 -4.07 19.33 -15.10
CA GLY A 547 -4.67 18.72 -16.29
C GLY A 547 -3.61 18.15 -17.23
N VAL A 548 -2.60 18.96 -17.55
CA VAL A 548 -1.49 18.57 -18.42
C VAL A 548 -0.67 17.43 -17.81
N CYS A 549 -0.36 17.49 -16.51
CA CYS A 549 0.40 16.44 -15.82
C CYS A 549 -0.29 15.08 -15.94
N VAL A 550 -1.61 15.02 -15.67
CA VAL A 550 -2.37 13.77 -15.76
C VAL A 550 -2.42 13.22 -17.18
N THR A 551 -2.52 14.09 -18.19
CA THR A 551 -2.54 13.69 -19.61
C THR A 551 -1.19 13.15 -20.05
N GLN A 552 -0.09 13.86 -19.76
CA GLN A 552 1.26 13.53 -20.25
C GLN A 552 1.87 12.28 -19.62
N VAL A 553 1.58 12.00 -18.35
CA VAL A 553 2.09 10.78 -17.70
C VAL A 553 1.63 9.51 -18.43
N HIS A 554 0.51 9.54 -19.13
CA HIS A 554 0.02 8.42 -19.93
C HIS A 554 0.66 8.33 -21.33
N GLU A 555 1.31 9.40 -21.81
CA GLU A 555 1.90 9.47 -23.15
C GLU A 555 3.42 9.24 -23.17
N ASP A 556 4.07 8.96 -22.03
CA ASP A 556 5.53 8.83 -21.88
C ASP A 556 6.35 10.07 -22.36
N LEU A 557 5.71 11.23 -22.53
CA LEU A 557 6.29 12.46 -23.00
C LEU A 557 6.24 13.54 -21.90
N TYR A 558 7.39 13.82 -21.29
CA TYR A 558 7.54 14.84 -20.27
C TYR A 558 8.06 16.16 -20.87
N ASP A 559 7.19 16.93 -21.50
CA ASP A 559 7.47 18.34 -21.80
C ASP A 559 6.18 19.15 -21.76
N THR A 560 5.82 19.62 -20.55
CA THR A 560 4.62 20.42 -20.26
C THR A 560 4.49 21.64 -21.15
N HIS A 561 5.60 22.34 -21.43
CA HIS A 561 5.58 23.55 -22.23
C HIS A 561 5.37 23.25 -23.72
N SER A 562 5.97 22.19 -24.26
CA SER A 562 5.78 21.84 -25.66
C SER A 562 4.38 21.31 -25.96
N HIS A 563 3.73 20.64 -25.00
CA HIS A 563 2.35 20.17 -25.15
C HIS A 563 1.38 21.34 -25.13
N LEU A 564 1.48 22.24 -24.14
CA LEU A 564 0.67 23.48 -24.07
C LEU A 564 0.83 24.33 -25.33
N ASP A 565 2.07 24.51 -25.81
CA ASP A 565 2.34 25.21 -27.07
C ASP A 565 1.68 24.52 -28.27
N THR A 566 1.64 23.20 -28.29
CA THR A 566 0.99 22.45 -29.38
C THR A 566 -0.53 22.59 -29.32
N VAL A 567 -1.13 22.50 -28.14
CA VAL A 567 -2.59 22.66 -27.94
C VAL A 567 -3.03 24.10 -28.23
N LYS A 568 -2.27 25.11 -27.78
CA LYS A 568 -2.58 26.53 -28.00
C LYS A 568 -2.30 27.00 -29.46
N ASN A 569 -1.29 26.47 -30.12
CA ASN A 569 -0.89 26.92 -31.48
C ASN A 569 -1.53 26.15 -32.63
N ALA A 570 -2.02 24.93 -32.37
CA ALA A 570 -2.78 24.12 -33.32
C ALA A 570 -4.02 23.49 -32.65
N PRO A 571 -4.94 24.29 -32.12
CA PRO A 571 -6.09 23.78 -31.40
C PRO A 571 -6.99 22.97 -32.32
N GLY A 572 -7.39 21.75 -31.84
CA GLY A 572 -8.36 20.93 -32.55
C GLY A 572 -9.78 21.53 -32.52
N GLU A 573 -10.69 21.00 -33.35
CA GLU A 573 -12.09 21.43 -33.39
C GLU A 573 -12.77 21.34 -32.00
N HIS A 574 -12.40 20.37 -31.19
CA HIS A 574 -12.94 20.19 -29.84
C HIS A 574 -12.52 21.33 -28.89
N PHE A 575 -11.26 21.73 -28.89
CA PHE A 575 -10.77 22.86 -28.10
C PHE A 575 -11.53 24.16 -28.41
N HIS A 576 -11.72 24.48 -29.71
CA HIS A 576 -12.47 25.66 -30.11
C HIS A 576 -13.93 25.60 -29.68
N HIS A 577 -14.56 24.43 -29.75
CA HIS A 577 -15.92 24.23 -29.29
C HIS A 577 -16.07 24.51 -27.81
N GLU A 578 -15.19 23.93 -26.98
CA GLU A 578 -15.22 24.13 -25.54
C GLU A 578 -14.87 25.56 -25.12
N LEU A 579 -13.91 26.20 -25.82
CA LEU A 579 -13.56 27.59 -25.59
C LEU A 579 -14.77 28.53 -25.85
N GLU A 580 -15.46 28.37 -26.98
CA GLU A 580 -16.63 29.17 -27.30
C GLU A 580 -17.79 28.89 -26.32
N ALA A 581 -17.99 27.65 -25.91
CA ALA A 581 -18.99 27.31 -24.91
C ALA A 581 -18.66 27.96 -23.54
N ALA A 582 -17.40 27.96 -23.12
CA ALA A 582 -16.95 28.61 -21.90
C ALA A 582 -17.12 30.14 -21.99
N ARG A 583 -16.78 30.79 -23.13
CA ARG A 583 -17.01 32.24 -23.34
C ARG A 583 -18.46 32.63 -23.18
N VAL A 584 -19.37 31.81 -23.68
CA VAL A 584 -20.83 32.07 -23.54
C VAL A 584 -21.28 31.92 -22.09
N ASN A 585 -20.78 30.89 -21.38
CA ASN A 585 -21.15 30.59 -19.99
C ASN A 585 -20.66 31.66 -18.99
N TYR A 586 -19.51 32.30 -19.24
CA TYR A 586 -18.89 33.27 -18.33
C TYR A 586 -18.86 34.69 -18.93
N MET A 587 -19.79 35.00 -19.79
CA MET A 587 -19.89 36.36 -20.42
C MET A 587 -20.17 37.42 -19.35
N LEU A 588 -19.35 38.46 -19.32
CA LEU A 588 -19.51 39.60 -18.42
C LEU A 588 -20.73 40.48 -18.84
N PRO A 589 -21.48 41.04 -17.87
CA PRO A 589 -22.66 41.84 -18.14
C PRO A 589 -22.35 43.19 -18.83
#